data_4181f76d2b229ba18966ce8fa56a36d8
#
_entry.id   4181f76d2b229ba18966ce8fa56a36d8
#
_cell.length_a   1.000
_cell.length_b   1.000
_cell.length_c   1.000
_cell.angle_alpha   90.00
_cell.angle_beta   90.00
_cell.angle_gamma   90.00
#
_symmetry.space_group_name_H-M   'P 1'
#
loop_
_entity.id
_entity.type
_entity.pdbx_description
1 polymer ?
#
loop_
_entity_poly.entity_id
_entity_poly.type
_entity_poly.pdbx_seq_one_letter_code
_entity_poly.pdbx_strand_id
1 'polypeptide(L)'
;MSFRAGHYFSLENNSSAENTTENQFQSIDFSEMPLKSLTSLWKETLEKGMHGICFSLYEDGQKPGDIITAAQVDRRIQILKPHTQWIRSFSCIEGNEHIARIAHQNGMKTLVGAWLGSDLELNEKEIEGLIALAKEGCVDIAAVGNEVMYRGDLTEEQLLAYLYRVKEALPDFPVGYVDAYYEFSHRPKITEACDVILTNCYPYWEGCPIEYSLHHMQSMFGSAKDAGKGKRVIITETGWPSEGGSLKGAVASNENAMKYFIETQLW
;
A
#
# COMPACT_ATOMS: atom_id res chain seq x y z
N MET A 1 -2.56 17.02 7.63
CA MET A 1 -2.60 16.56 6.22
C MET A 1 -3.72 17.33 5.53
N SER A 2 -3.41 18.10 4.51
CA SER A 2 -4.40 18.83 3.71
C SER A 2 -4.87 17.89 2.60
N PHE A 3 -6.10 17.37 2.69
CA PHE A 3 -6.69 16.59 1.62
C PHE A 3 -6.91 17.51 0.41
N ARG A 4 -6.42 17.12 -0.77
CA ARG A 4 -6.78 17.81 -2.01
C ARG A 4 -8.29 17.65 -2.22
N ALA A 5 -8.99 18.77 -2.30
CA ALA A 5 -10.43 18.80 -2.54
C ALA A 5 -10.76 18.13 -3.89
N GLY A 6 -11.62 17.10 -3.89
CA GLY A 6 -12.19 16.58 -5.12
C GLY A 6 -12.43 15.08 -5.21
N HIS A 7 -11.74 14.26 -4.43
CA HIS A 7 -11.92 12.80 -4.46
C HIS A 7 -12.72 12.35 -3.24
N TYR A 8 -14.04 12.41 -3.36
CA TYR A 8 -14.96 11.89 -2.34
C TYR A 8 -15.91 10.88 -2.95
N PHE A 9 -16.26 9.88 -2.15
CA PHE A 9 -17.27 8.90 -2.50
C PHE A 9 -18.59 9.59 -2.89
N SER A 10 -19.18 9.16 -4.01
CA SER A 10 -20.51 9.55 -4.46
C SER A 10 -21.20 8.33 -5.06
N LEU A 11 -22.44 8.07 -4.66
CA LEU A 11 -23.27 6.98 -5.22
C LEU A 11 -23.51 7.14 -6.73
N GLU A 12 -23.58 8.38 -7.21
CA GLU A 12 -23.80 8.68 -8.63
C GLU A 12 -22.60 8.30 -9.51
N ASN A 13 -21.38 8.40 -8.99
CA ASN A 13 -20.16 8.07 -9.72
C ASN A 13 -19.86 6.56 -9.77
N ASN A 14 -20.53 5.75 -8.95
CA ASN A 14 -20.31 4.30 -8.87
C ASN A 14 -21.37 3.48 -9.64
N SER A 15 -22.33 4.13 -10.32
CA SER A 15 -23.41 3.45 -11.06
C SER A 15 -23.00 2.91 -12.44
N SER A 16 -21.78 3.14 -12.92
CA SER A 16 -21.34 2.80 -14.29
C SER A 16 -20.48 1.54 -14.40
N ALA A 17 -20.31 0.76 -13.33
CA ALA A 17 -19.61 -0.53 -13.38
C ALA A 17 -20.56 -1.68 -13.68
N GLU A 18 -21.26 -1.64 -14.83
CA GLU A 18 -21.95 -2.81 -15.39
C GLU A 18 -21.04 -3.53 -16.37
N ASN A 19 -20.89 -4.85 -16.13
CA ASN A 19 -20.38 -5.87 -17.03
C ASN A 19 -18.87 -5.96 -17.30
N THR A 20 -18.12 -6.52 -16.35
CA THR A 20 -17.04 -7.44 -16.70
C THR A 20 -17.22 -8.76 -15.95
N THR A 21 -17.36 -9.84 -16.71
CA THR A 21 -17.46 -11.24 -16.26
C THR A 21 -16.07 -11.71 -15.77
N GLU A 22 -15.60 -11.21 -14.65
CA GLU A 22 -14.52 -11.82 -13.88
C GLU A 22 -15.04 -11.98 -12.47
N ASN A 23 -14.99 -13.19 -11.93
CA ASN A 23 -15.43 -13.66 -10.61
C ASN A 23 -16.03 -12.56 -9.74
N GLN A 24 -17.35 -12.35 -9.84
CA GLN A 24 -18.04 -11.40 -8.97
C GLN A 24 -17.95 -11.94 -7.54
N PHE A 25 -16.94 -11.47 -6.79
CA PHE A 25 -16.96 -11.64 -5.35
C PHE A 25 -18.20 -10.89 -4.83
N GLN A 26 -19.16 -11.63 -4.30
CA GLN A 26 -20.35 -11.03 -3.71
C GLN A 26 -19.98 -10.52 -2.32
N SER A 27 -20.15 -9.21 -2.11
CA SER A 27 -19.96 -8.59 -0.78
C SER A 27 -20.73 -9.33 0.29
N ILE A 28 -20.14 -9.47 1.46
CA ILE A 28 -20.75 -10.15 2.60
C ILE A 28 -21.79 -9.22 3.24
N ASP A 29 -23.01 -9.72 3.44
CA ASP A 29 -24.00 -9.01 4.24
C ASP A 29 -23.68 -9.17 5.73
N PHE A 30 -23.21 -8.10 6.35
CA PHE A 30 -22.89 -8.04 7.77
C PHE A 30 -24.03 -7.48 8.63
N SER A 31 -25.18 -7.09 8.06
CA SER A 31 -26.24 -6.35 8.77
C SER A 31 -26.78 -7.09 9.97
N GLU A 32 -26.97 -8.42 9.85
CA GLU A 32 -27.49 -9.28 10.90
C GLU A 32 -26.41 -10.12 11.60
N MET A 33 -25.11 -9.83 11.34
CA MET A 33 -24.02 -10.63 11.89
C MET A 33 -23.67 -10.20 13.33
N PRO A 34 -23.85 -11.07 14.34
CA PRO A 34 -23.44 -10.75 15.71
C PRO A 34 -21.93 -10.50 15.80
N LEU A 35 -21.49 -9.59 16.66
CA LEU A 35 -20.08 -9.26 16.86
C LEU A 35 -19.20 -10.50 17.13
N LYS A 36 -19.70 -11.49 17.86
CA LYS A 36 -18.98 -12.75 18.11
C LYS A 36 -18.71 -13.51 16.81
N SER A 37 -19.67 -13.58 15.91
CA SER A 37 -19.53 -14.25 14.61
C SER A 37 -18.56 -13.47 13.69
N LEU A 38 -18.68 -12.15 13.69
CA LEU A 38 -17.74 -11.27 12.96
C LEU A 38 -16.30 -11.46 13.44
N THR A 39 -16.09 -11.48 14.76
CA THR A 39 -14.76 -11.72 15.35
C THR A 39 -14.21 -13.12 15.01
N SER A 40 -15.07 -14.15 14.98
CA SER A 40 -14.64 -15.49 14.56
C SER A 40 -14.24 -15.52 13.09
N LEU A 41 -15.04 -14.92 12.21
CA LEU A 41 -14.75 -14.83 10.78
C LEU A 41 -13.46 -14.03 10.50
N TRP A 42 -13.25 -12.93 11.24
CA TRP A 42 -12.02 -12.16 11.15
C TRP A 42 -10.78 -12.99 11.52
N LYS A 43 -10.85 -13.76 12.62
CA LYS A 43 -9.75 -14.66 13.03
C LYS A 43 -9.48 -15.75 12.00
N GLU A 44 -10.53 -16.40 11.51
CA GLU A 44 -10.42 -17.41 10.45
C GLU A 44 -9.79 -16.85 9.17
N THR A 45 -10.14 -15.60 8.80
CA THR A 45 -9.55 -14.91 7.66
C THR A 45 -8.08 -14.61 7.88
N LEU A 46 -7.71 -14.14 9.07
CA LEU A 46 -6.31 -13.88 9.45
C LEU A 46 -5.47 -15.17 9.47
N GLU A 47 -6.05 -16.28 9.96
CA GLU A 47 -5.38 -17.59 10.03
C GLU A 47 -5.12 -18.20 8.63
N LYS A 48 -5.95 -17.88 7.64
CA LYS A 48 -5.70 -18.26 6.23
C LYS A 48 -4.49 -17.55 5.62
N GLY A 49 -4.07 -16.46 6.23
CA GLY A 49 -2.95 -15.64 5.80
C GLY A 49 -3.35 -14.54 4.81
N MET A 50 -2.67 -13.41 4.95
CA MET A 50 -2.78 -12.26 4.05
C MET A 50 -1.81 -12.39 2.88
N HIS A 51 -2.14 -11.78 1.74
CA HIS A 51 -1.18 -11.66 0.64
C HIS A 51 0.05 -10.85 1.07
N GLY A 52 -0.16 -9.68 1.65
CA GLY A 52 0.91 -8.80 2.11
C GLY A 52 0.44 -7.78 3.14
N ILE A 53 1.40 -7.20 3.84
CA ILE A 53 1.14 -6.15 4.84
C ILE A 53 2.18 -5.03 4.75
N CYS A 54 1.74 -3.80 4.96
CA CYS A 54 2.62 -2.66 5.23
C CYS A 54 3.21 -2.81 6.63
N PHE A 55 4.53 -2.79 6.72
CA PHE A 55 5.23 -3.04 7.97
C PHE A 55 5.83 -1.77 8.55
N SER A 56 5.47 -1.47 9.80
CA SER A 56 6.14 -0.47 10.62
C SER A 56 7.05 -1.14 11.64
N LEU A 57 8.31 -0.71 11.66
CA LEU A 57 9.31 -1.25 12.59
C LEU A 57 9.31 -0.54 13.95
N TYR A 58 8.61 0.59 14.08
CA TYR A 58 8.62 1.40 15.30
C TYR A 58 7.75 0.78 16.41
N GLU A 59 8.26 0.86 17.65
CA GLU A 59 7.53 0.57 18.89
C GLU A 59 7.04 1.87 19.53
N ASP A 60 6.26 1.78 20.60
CA ASP A 60 5.72 2.95 21.29
C ASP A 60 6.86 3.93 21.71
N GLY A 61 6.65 5.20 21.36
CA GLY A 61 7.62 6.27 21.61
C GLY A 61 8.71 6.42 20.54
N GLN A 62 8.81 5.53 19.57
CA GLN A 62 9.72 5.63 18.43
C GLN A 62 9.06 6.29 17.22
N LYS A 63 9.87 6.91 16.37
CA LYS A 63 9.42 7.64 15.17
C LYS A 63 10.48 7.59 14.07
N PRO A 64 10.16 7.97 12.83
CA PRO A 64 11.13 8.19 11.76
C PRO A 64 12.26 9.13 12.23
N GLY A 65 13.51 8.75 11.94
CA GLY A 65 14.73 9.39 12.44
C GLY A 65 15.39 8.63 13.60
N ASP A 66 14.67 7.71 14.26
CA ASP A 66 15.26 6.83 15.27
C ASP A 66 15.95 5.65 14.59
N ILE A 67 17.14 5.28 15.06
CA ILE A 67 17.86 4.11 14.55
C ILE A 67 17.30 2.84 15.19
N ILE A 68 16.70 1.97 14.38
CA ILE A 68 16.08 0.75 14.87
C ILE A 68 16.99 -0.46 14.66
N THR A 69 17.05 -1.33 15.66
CA THR A 69 17.94 -2.49 15.64
C THR A 69 17.35 -3.66 14.84
N ALA A 70 18.22 -4.46 14.22
CA ALA A 70 17.82 -5.70 13.55
C ALA A 70 17.06 -6.67 14.47
N ALA A 71 17.42 -6.74 15.75
CA ALA A 71 16.74 -7.61 16.71
C ALA A 71 15.29 -7.18 16.99
N GLN A 72 15.00 -5.87 16.98
CA GLN A 72 13.63 -5.37 17.10
C GLN A 72 12.82 -5.72 15.86
N VAL A 73 13.38 -5.51 14.68
CA VAL A 73 12.74 -5.84 13.39
C VAL A 73 12.44 -7.34 13.32
N ASP A 74 13.39 -8.19 13.69
CA ASP A 74 13.21 -9.65 13.68
C ASP A 74 12.06 -10.08 14.60
N ARG A 75 12.02 -9.62 15.86
CA ARG A 75 10.91 -9.93 16.77
C ARG A 75 9.55 -9.63 16.16
N ARG A 76 9.41 -8.49 15.49
CA ARG A 76 8.15 -8.07 14.87
C ARG A 76 7.82 -8.88 13.62
N ILE A 77 8.81 -9.20 12.80
CA ILE A 77 8.63 -10.06 11.61
C ILE A 77 8.21 -11.48 12.03
N GLN A 78 8.77 -12.05 13.10
CA GLN A 78 8.36 -13.37 13.59
C GLN A 78 6.88 -13.43 13.97
N ILE A 79 6.27 -12.33 14.44
CA ILE A 79 4.82 -12.26 14.71
C ILE A 79 4.01 -12.32 13.40
N LEU A 80 4.49 -11.66 12.34
CA LEU A 80 3.77 -11.56 11.07
C LEU A 80 3.96 -12.76 10.15
N LYS A 81 5.11 -13.43 10.24
CA LYS A 81 5.50 -14.54 9.37
C LYS A 81 4.42 -15.63 9.19
N PRO A 82 3.67 -16.06 10.23
CA PRO A 82 2.61 -17.04 10.05
C PRO A 82 1.40 -16.53 9.27
N HIS A 83 1.26 -15.22 9.11
CA HIS A 83 0.03 -14.58 8.65
C HIS A 83 0.16 -13.82 7.32
N THR A 84 1.37 -13.70 6.74
CA THR A 84 1.54 -12.96 5.49
C THR A 84 2.68 -13.49 4.64
N GLN A 85 2.54 -13.37 3.32
CA GLN A 85 3.56 -13.77 2.35
C GLN A 85 4.50 -12.62 1.96
N TRP A 86 3.97 -11.38 1.96
CA TRP A 86 4.70 -10.19 1.54
C TRP A 86 4.81 -9.18 2.67
N ILE A 87 5.98 -8.56 2.74
CA ILE A 87 6.21 -7.37 3.58
C ILE A 87 6.48 -6.16 2.67
N ARG A 88 5.81 -5.07 2.93
CA ARG A 88 6.14 -3.78 2.33
C ARG A 88 6.82 -2.88 3.35
N SER A 89 8.01 -2.35 3.00
CA SER A 89 8.73 -1.31 3.74
C SER A 89 8.65 0.03 3.02
N PHE A 90 8.96 1.12 3.72
CA PHE A 90 8.78 2.49 3.23
C PHE A 90 10.10 3.23 3.04
N SER A 91 11.19 2.78 3.67
CA SER A 91 12.50 3.43 3.68
C SER A 91 13.60 2.39 3.63
N CYS A 92 14.80 2.81 3.26
CA CYS A 92 16.00 1.97 3.12
C CYS A 92 17.14 2.40 4.06
N ILE A 93 16.89 3.27 5.04
CA ILE A 93 17.87 3.83 5.97
C ILE A 93 17.36 3.75 7.43
N GLU A 94 18.19 4.09 8.39
CA GLU A 94 17.86 4.22 9.83
C GLU A 94 17.30 2.93 10.46
N GLY A 95 17.76 1.77 9.98
CA GLY A 95 17.30 0.45 10.44
C GLY A 95 16.18 -0.15 9.59
N ASN A 96 15.54 0.63 8.68
CA ASN A 96 14.52 0.09 7.76
C ASN A 96 15.12 -0.93 6.78
N GLU A 97 16.40 -0.83 6.45
CA GLU A 97 17.12 -1.80 5.62
C GLU A 97 17.11 -3.23 6.22
N HIS A 98 16.93 -3.34 7.54
CA HIS A 98 16.80 -4.63 8.20
C HIS A 98 15.51 -5.36 7.83
N ILE A 99 14.45 -4.62 7.46
CA ILE A 99 13.15 -5.22 7.11
C ILE A 99 13.30 -6.14 5.91
N ALA A 100 13.88 -5.64 4.83
CA ALA A 100 14.06 -6.42 3.60
C ALA A 100 14.93 -7.65 3.83
N ARG A 101 16.08 -7.50 4.51
CA ARG A 101 17.01 -8.57 4.81
C ARG A 101 16.39 -9.68 5.65
N ILE A 102 15.72 -9.29 6.76
CA ILE A 102 15.12 -10.25 7.70
C ILE A 102 13.89 -10.91 7.08
N ALA A 103 13.03 -10.18 6.37
CA ALA A 103 11.90 -10.77 5.67
C ALA A 103 12.37 -11.82 4.65
N HIS A 104 13.35 -11.47 3.82
CA HIS A 104 13.93 -12.39 2.84
C HIS A 104 14.55 -13.64 3.50
N GLN A 105 15.34 -13.49 4.59
CA GLN A 105 15.90 -14.62 5.36
C GLN A 105 14.82 -15.54 5.93
N ASN A 106 13.62 -15.01 6.18
CA ASN A 106 12.46 -15.76 6.65
C ASN A 106 11.60 -16.34 5.52
N GLY A 107 12.03 -16.23 4.27
CA GLY A 107 11.34 -16.77 3.08
C GLY A 107 10.13 -15.94 2.65
N MET A 108 10.02 -14.70 3.13
CA MET A 108 8.96 -13.78 2.74
C MET A 108 9.37 -12.99 1.49
N LYS A 109 8.39 -12.56 0.73
CA LYS A 109 8.55 -11.64 -0.40
C LYS A 109 8.57 -10.20 0.06
N THR A 110 9.27 -9.33 -0.67
CA THR A 110 9.47 -7.95 -0.26
C THR A 110 9.11 -6.95 -1.36
N LEU A 111 8.35 -5.93 -0.98
CA LEU A 111 8.20 -4.69 -1.73
C LEU A 111 8.90 -3.60 -0.93
N VAL A 112 10.06 -3.16 -1.41
CA VAL A 112 10.94 -2.24 -0.68
C VAL A 112 10.82 -0.85 -1.26
N GLY A 113 10.47 0.13 -0.40
CA GLY A 113 10.30 1.52 -0.75
C GLY A 113 11.50 2.38 -0.38
N ALA A 114 11.89 3.29 -1.28
CA ALA A 114 12.73 4.44 -0.97
C ALA A 114 11.81 5.62 -0.64
N TRP A 115 11.92 6.20 0.57
CA TRP A 115 11.12 7.35 0.96
C TRP A 115 11.70 8.62 0.36
N LEU A 116 11.02 9.18 -0.63
CA LEU A 116 11.43 10.44 -1.25
C LEU A 116 10.62 11.62 -0.70
N GLY A 117 11.29 12.73 -0.45
CA GLY A 117 10.72 13.96 0.07
C GLY A 117 11.43 15.19 -0.50
N SER A 118 11.21 16.35 0.12
CA SER A 118 11.85 17.60 -0.28
C SER A 118 13.35 17.71 0.06
N ASP A 119 13.85 16.82 0.93
CA ASP A 119 15.28 16.72 1.26
C ASP A 119 16.01 15.85 0.23
N LEU A 120 16.70 16.50 -0.70
CA LEU A 120 17.37 15.79 -1.81
C LEU A 120 18.59 14.98 -1.35
N GLU A 121 19.29 15.37 -0.26
CA GLU A 121 20.40 14.59 0.26
C GLU A 121 19.91 13.29 0.91
N LEU A 122 18.77 13.35 1.58
CA LEU A 122 18.12 12.18 2.14
C LEU A 122 17.61 11.25 1.03
N ASN A 123 17.03 11.82 -0.04
CA ASN A 123 16.59 11.06 -1.20
C ASN A 123 17.74 10.26 -1.85
N GLU A 124 18.94 10.83 -1.93
CA GLU A 124 20.11 10.11 -2.45
C GLU A 124 20.43 8.87 -1.62
N LYS A 125 20.44 9.00 -0.29
CA LYS A 125 20.69 7.86 0.62
C LYS A 125 19.62 6.77 0.51
N GLU A 126 18.37 7.17 0.38
CA GLU A 126 17.24 6.25 0.17
C GLU A 126 17.39 5.47 -1.15
N ILE A 127 17.72 6.14 -2.24
CA ILE A 127 17.91 5.50 -3.55
C ILE A 127 19.12 4.57 -3.55
N GLU A 128 20.24 4.99 -2.95
CA GLU A 128 21.43 4.16 -2.80
C GLU A 128 21.13 2.92 -1.94
N GLY A 129 20.38 3.08 -0.85
CA GLY A 129 19.94 2.00 0.02
C GLY A 129 19.04 0.99 -0.71
N LEU A 130 18.07 1.46 -1.49
CA LEU A 130 17.18 0.61 -2.31
C LEU A 130 17.99 -0.23 -3.32
N ILE A 131 18.90 0.42 -4.05
CA ILE A 131 19.75 -0.26 -5.04
C ILE A 131 20.67 -1.29 -4.37
N ALA A 132 21.23 -0.96 -3.20
CA ALA A 132 22.08 -1.89 -2.46
C ALA A 132 21.31 -3.13 -2.00
N LEU A 133 20.14 -2.96 -1.40
CA LEU A 133 19.27 -4.07 -0.95
C LEU A 133 18.81 -4.96 -2.12
N ALA A 134 18.53 -4.38 -3.28
CA ALA A 134 18.18 -5.14 -4.47
C ALA A 134 19.38 -6.01 -4.95
N LYS A 135 20.57 -5.43 -4.97
CA LYS A 135 21.82 -6.17 -5.32
C LYS A 135 22.18 -7.25 -4.30
N GLU A 136 21.78 -7.11 -3.04
CA GLU A 136 21.87 -8.15 -2.01
C GLU A 136 20.86 -9.30 -2.22
N GLY A 137 19.89 -9.15 -3.14
CA GLY A 137 18.85 -10.14 -3.42
C GLY A 137 17.68 -10.10 -2.45
N CYS A 138 17.52 -9.02 -1.68
CA CYS A 138 16.49 -8.87 -0.66
C CYS A 138 15.23 -8.09 -1.14
N VAL A 139 15.12 -7.82 -2.45
CA VAL A 139 14.03 -7.04 -3.04
C VAL A 139 13.36 -7.83 -4.15
N ASP A 140 12.05 -8.02 -4.07
CA ASP A 140 11.26 -8.60 -5.17
C ASP A 140 10.61 -7.52 -6.05
N ILE A 141 10.22 -6.38 -5.46
CA ILE A 141 9.69 -5.21 -6.16
C ILE A 141 10.32 -3.94 -5.54
N ALA A 142 10.85 -3.06 -6.37
CA ALA A 142 11.42 -1.79 -5.96
C ALA A 142 10.40 -0.66 -6.14
N ALA A 143 10.12 0.09 -5.05
CA ALA A 143 9.23 1.25 -5.07
C ALA A 143 10.01 2.55 -4.89
N VAL A 144 9.96 3.42 -5.87
CA VAL A 144 10.69 4.70 -5.90
C VAL A 144 9.76 5.83 -5.49
N GLY A 145 9.78 6.18 -4.21
CA GLY A 145 8.90 7.18 -3.61
C GLY A 145 7.53 6.63 -3.18
N ASN A 146 6.93 7.33 -2.22
CA ASN A 146 5.59 7.08 -1.72
C ASN A 146 4.82 8.40 -1.64
N GLU A 147 3.73 8.52 -2.41
CA GLU A 147 2.83 9.69 -2.42
C GLU A 147 3.54 11.05 -2.62
N VAL A 148 4.64 11.04 -3.35
CA VAL A 148 5.48 12.24 -3.57
C VAL A 148 4.72 13.30 -4.34
N MET A 149 3.96 12.89 -5.37
CA MET A 149 3.14 13.79 -6.17
C MET A 149 1.91 14.25 -5.39
N TYR A 150 1.28 13.35 -4.63
CA TYR A 150 0.16 13.68 -3.74
C TYR A 150 0.56 14.73 -2.69
N ARG A 151 1.73 14.57 -2.05
CA ARG A 151 2.26 15.53 -1.07
C ARG A 151 2.84 16.80 -1.70
N GLY A 152 3.23 16.72 -2.98
CA GLY A 152 3.88 17.83 -3.68
C GLY A 152 5.32 18.10 -3.23
N ASP A 153 6.03 17.06 -2.82
CA ASP A 153 7.40 17.16 -2.30
C ASP A 153 8.45 17.35 -3.40
N LEU A 154 8.21 16.79 -4.58
CA LEU A 154 9.08 16.88 -5.76
C LEU A 154 8.29 17.32 -6.99
N THR A 155 8.99 17.77 -8.03
CA THR A 155 8.41 17.90 -9.36
C THR A 155 8.31 16.54 -10.06
N GLU A 156 7.46 16.44 -11.09
CA GLU A 156 7.35 15.23 -11.91
C GLU A 156 8.69 14.85 -12.54
N GLU A 157 9.46 15.83 -13.01
CA GLU A 157 10.78 15.63 -13.61
C GLU A 157 11.80 15.07 -12.61
N GLN A 158 11.77 15.55 -11.38
CA GLN A 158 12.65 15.03 -10.31
C GLN A 158 12.32 13.59 -9.98
N LEU A 159 11.04 13.24 -9.83
CA LEU A 159 10.64 11.86 -9.59
C LEU A 159 11.00 10.94 -10.75
N LEU A 160 10.77 11.37 -11.98
CA LEU A 160 11.15 10.63 -13.20
C LEU A 160 12.66 10.37 -13.25
N ALA A 161 13.48 11.32 -12.85
CA ALA A 161 14.94 11.15 -12.80
C ALA A 161 15.34 10.03 -11.82
N TYR A 162 14.72 9.98 -10.63
CA TYR A 162 14.94 8.89 -9.67
C TYR A 162 14.45 7.54 -10.20
N LEU A 163 13.26 7.49 -10.81
CA LEU A 163 12.72 6.28 -11.42
C LEU A 163 13.67 5.70 -12.49
N TYR A 164 14.11 6.52 -13.43
CA TYR A 164 15.03 6.08 -14.50
C TYR A 164 16.37 5.64 -13.95
N ARG A 165 16.92 6.33 -12.96
CA ARG A 165 18.18 5.96 -12.30
C ARG A 165 18.07 4.58 -11.64
N VAL A 166 16.99 4.30 -10.93
CA VAL A 166 16.79 2.98 -10.29
C VAL A 166 16.60 1.90 -11.36
N LYS A 167 15.84 2.14 -12.41
CA LYS A 167 15.66 1.19 -13.53
C LYS A 167 16.97 0.88 -14.25
N GLU A 168 17.80 1.88 -14.48
CA GLU A 168 19.12 1.68 -15.08
C GLU A 168 20.04 0.83 -14.18
N ALA A 169 19.99 1.07 -12.87
CA ALA A 169 20.79 0.32 -11.89
C ALA A 169 20.28 -1.11 -11.64
N LEU A 170 18.98 -1.37 -11.89
CA LEU A 170 18.25 -2.61 -11.59
C LEU A 170 17.44 -3.11 -12.80
N PRO A 171 18.07 -3.44 -13.94
CA PRO A 171 17.34 -3.74 -15.19
C PRO A 171 16.46 -5.00 -15.11
N ASP A 172 16.76 -5.92 -14.20
CA ASP A 172 16.03 -7.19 -14.04
C ASP A 172 14.94 -7.14 -12.95
N PHE A 173 14.75 -5.99 -12.31
CA PHE A 173 13.77 -5.85 -11.22
C PHE A 173 12.54 -5.06 -11.68
N PRO A 174 11.33 -5.45 -11.22
CA PRO A 174 10.15 -4.61 -11.40
C PRO A 174 10.29 -3.33 -10.56
N VAL A 175 10.31 -2.19 -11.21
CA VAL A 175 10.39 -0.87 -10.58
C VAL A 175 9.08 -0.14 -10.76
N GLY A 176 8.53 0.39 -9.67
CA GLY A 176 7.30 1.17 -9.67
C GLY A 176 7.38 2.40 -8.78
N TYR A 177 6.34 3.19 -8.86
CA TYR A 177 6.08 4.33 -7.99
C TYR A 177 4.79 4.09 -7.21
N VAL A 178 4.72 4.54 -5.97
CA VAL A 178 3.54 4.39 -5.12
C VAL A 178 2.82 5.72 -4.96
N ASP A 179 1.55 5.78 -5.34
CA ASP A 179 0.70 6.95 -5.08
C ASP A 179 -0.78 6.59 -5.05
N ALA A 180 -1.63 7.57 -4.75
CA ALA A 180 -3.08 7.45 -4.85
C ALA A 180 -3.50 7.03 -6.27
N TYR A 181 -4.51 6.19 -6.39
CA TYR A 181 -4.92 5.55 -7.64
C TYR A 181 -5.14 6.52 -8.82
N TYR A 182 -5.64 7.72 -8.56
CA TYR A 182 -5.93 8.74 -9.58
C TYR A 182 -4.68 9.45 -10.10
N GLU A 183 -3.57 9.46 -9.36
CA GLU A 183 -2.33 10.11 -9.81
C GLU A 183 -1.78 9.44 -11.08
N PHE A 184 -2.02 8.16 -11.29
CA PHE A 184 -1.57 7.44 -12.49
C PHE A 184 -2.28 7.89 -13.77
N SER A 185 -3.54 8.30 -13.71
CA SER A 185 -4.25 8.89 -14.83
C SER A 185 -3.86 10.35 -15.08
N HIS A 186 -3.57 11.09 -14.01
CA HIS A 186 -3.16 12.50 -14.08
C HIS A 186 -1.71 12.67 -14.55
N ARG A 187 -0.86 11.65 -14.40
CA ARG A 187 0.58 11.70 -14.68
C ARG A 187 1.03 10.56 -15.58
N PRO A 188 0.62 10.60 -16.86
CA PRO A 188 0.89 9.50 -17.79
C PRO A 188 2.38 9.22 -17.99
N LYS A 189 3.27 10.21 -17.85
CA LYS A 189 4.72 10.00 -17.98
C LYS A 189 5.26 9.13 -16.83
N ILE A 190 4.80 9.36 -15.59
CA ILE A 190 5.18 8.54 -14.44
C ILE A 190 4.63 7.12 -14.64
N THR A 191 3.36 7.00 -15.02
CA THR A 191 2.73 5.71 -15.30
C THR A 191 3.47 4.93 -16.38
N GLU A 192 3.93 5.59 -17.43
CA GLU A 192 4.72 4.99 -18.51
C GLU A 192 6.11 4.55 -18.05
N ALA A 193 6.76 5.34 -17.19
CA ALA A 193 8.07 5.02 -16.63
C ALA A 193 8.09 3.80 -15.70
N CYS A 194 6.97 3.50 -15.03
CA CYS A 194 6.85 2.34 -14.13
C CYS A 194 6.76 1.01 -14.90
N ASP A 195 7.36 -0.05 -14.38
CA ASP A 195 7.15 -1.44 -14.85
C ASP A 195 5.91 -2.05 -14.21
N VAL A 196 5.62 -1.64 -12.98
CA VAL A 196 4.46 -2.05 -12.17
C VAL A 196 3.81 -0.82 -11.56
N ILE A 197 2.47 -0.77 -11.56
CA ILE A 197 1.70 0.30 -10.93
C ILE A 197 1.44 -0.10 -9.47
N LEU A 198 1.88 0.75 -8.56
CA LEU A 198 1.80 0.54 -7.12
C LEU A 198 0.82 1.56 -6.54
N THR A 199 -0.43 1.14 -6.30
CA THR A 199 -1.51 2.09 -6.00
C THR A 199 -2.00 2.01 -4.56
N ASN A 200 -2.26 3.17 -3.95
CA ASN A 200 -2.94 3.29 -2.67
C ASN A 200 -4.44 3.52 -2.88
N CYS A 201 -5.26 2.69 -2.24
CA CYS A 201 -6.71 2.72 -2.35
C CYS A 201 -7.35 2.77 -0.97
N TYR A 202 -7.84 3.94 -0.56
CA TYR A 202 -8.39 4.19 0.78
C TYR A 202 -9.83 4.72 0.73
N PRO A 203 -10.85 3.86 0.65
CA PRO A 203 -12.25 4.27 0.71
C PRO A 203 -12.58 5.12 1.95
N TYR A 204 -11.95 4.82 3.09
CA TYR A 204 -12.14 5.60 4.31
C TYR A 204 -11.84 7.09 4.13
N TRP A 205 -10.68 7.42 3.52
CA TRP A 205 -10.27 8.80 3.33
C TRP A 205 -11.11 9.56 2.31
N GLU A 206 -11.86 8.87 1.47
CA GLU A 206 -12.86 9.47 0.58
C GLU A 206 -14.26 9.56 1.20
N GLY A 207 -14.40 9.13 2.45
CA GLY A 207 -15.67 9.23 3.21
C GLY A 207 -16.71 8.20 2.80
N CYS A 208 -16.27 7.07 2.23
CA CYS A 208 -17.14 5.98 1.80
C CYS A 208 -17.74 5.25 3.01
N PRO A 209 -19.07 5.04 3.08
CA PRO A 209 -19.66 4.17 4.09
C PRO A 209 -19.13 2.73 3.95
N ILE A 210 -19.06 2.00 5.08
CA ILE A 210 -18.48 0.65 5.13
C ILE A 210 -19.18 -0.33 4.17
N GLU A 211 -20.48 -0.19 3.99
CA GLU A 211 -21.30 -1.04 3.13
C GLU A 211 -20.92 -0.96 1.64
N TYR A 212 -20.29 0.13 1.22
CA TYR A 212 -19.85 0.35 -0.16
C TYR A 212 -18.33 0.27 -0.32
N SER A 213 -17.60 0.02 0.77
CA SER A 213 -16.15 0.19 0.82
C SER A 213 -15.38 -0.75 -0.12
N LEU A 214 -15.77 -2.03 -0.20
CA LEU A 214 -15.16 -2.98 -1.12
C LEU A 214 -15.40 -2.58 -2.58
N HIS A 215 -16.64 -2.27 -2.94
CA HIS A 215 -16.98 -1.84 -4.31
C HIS A 215 -16.21 -0.58 -4.71
N HIS A 216 -16.11 0.40 -3.79
CA HIS A 216 -15.36 1.62 -4.05
C HIS A 216 -13.86 1.35 -4.20
N MET A 217 -13.27 0.48 -3.38
CA MET A 217 -11.88 0.05 -3.53
C MET A 217 -11.65 -0.65 -4.89
N GLN A 218 -12.57 -1.51 -5.32
CA GLN A 218 -12.51 -2.15 -6.63
C GLN A 218 -12.56 -1.12 -7.77
N SER A 219 -13.36 -0.08 -7.63
CA SER A 219 -13.43 1.03 -8.60
C SER A 219 -12.11 1.83 -8.65
N MET A 220 -11.50 2.13 -7.48
CA MET A 220 -10.18 2.76 -7.41
C MET A 220 -9.12 1.91 -8.11
N PHE A 221 -9.10 0.61 -7.83
CA PHE A 221 -8.21 -0.36 -8.48
C PHE A 221 -8.43 -0.43 -9.99
N GLY A 222 -9.70 -0.46 -10.44
CA GLY A 222 -10.09 -0.40 -11.85
C GLY A 222 -9.51 0.84 -12.55
N SER A 223 -9.64 2.00 -11.92
CA SER A 223 -9.08 3.25 -12.45
C SER A 223 -7.55 3.19 -12.62
N ALA A 224 -6.84 2.60 -11.65
CA ALA A 224 -5.40 2.40 -11.76
C ALA A 224 -5.03 1.38 -12.86
N LYS A 225 -5.83 0.31 -13.05
CA LYS A 225 -5.67 -0.66 -14.16
C LYS A 225 -5.82 0.00 -15.52
N ASP A 226 -6.84 0.83 -15.68
CA ASP A 226 -7.10 1.54 -16.93
C ASP A 226 -5.95 2.50 -17.27
N ALA A 227 -5.47 3.26 -16.28
CA ALA A 227 -4.30 4.12 -16.44
C ALA A 227 -3.04 3.32 -16.79
N GLY A 228 -2.86 2.13 -16.20
CA GLY A 228 -1.70 1.26 -16.39
C GLY A 228 -1.61 0.58 -17.75
N LYS A 229 -2.68 0.57 -18.54
CA LYS A 229 -2.70 0.06 -19.94
C LYS A 229 -2.10 -1.34 -20.09
N GLY A 230 -2.51 -2.27 -19.23
CA GLY A 230 -2.05 -3.67 -19.24
C GLY A 230 -0.81 -3.97 -18.39
N LYS A 231 -0.21 -2.97 -17.76
CA LYS A 231 0.82 -3.21 -16.73
C LYS A 231 0.21 -3.92 -15.52
N ARG A 232 1.03 -4.68 -14.79
CA ARG A 232 0.62 -5.23 -13.50
C ARG A 232 0.30 -4.10 -12.52
N VAL A 233 -0.84 -4.21 -11.83
CA VAL A 233 -1.25 -3.25 -10.79
C VAL A 233 -1.32 -3.98 -9.46
N ILE A 234 -0.80 -3.36 -8.42
CA ILE A 234 -0.80 -3.88 -7.05
C ILE A 234 -1.36 -2.80 -6.13
N ILE A 235 -2.35 -3.14 -5.32
CA ILE A 235 -2.76 -2.28 -4.20
C ILE A 235 -1.68 -2.40 -3.13
N THR A 236 -0.95 -1.32 -2.91
CA THR A 236 0.16 -1.26 -1.96
C THR A 236 -0.27 -0.81 -0.57
N GLU A 237 -1.34 -0.04 -0.50
CA GLU A 237 -1.95 0.35 0.75
C GLU A 237 -3.46 0.39 0.63
N THR A 238 -4.11 -0.24 1.60
CA THR A 238 -5.54 -0.09 1.88
C THR A 238 -5.76 -0.39 3.36
N GLY A 239 -6.85 0.08 3.94
CA GLY A 239 -7.14 -0.17 5.34
C GLY A 239 -8.32 0.64 5.85
N TRP A 240 -8.76 0.29 7.06
CA TRP A 240 -9.82 0.98 7.78
C TRP A 240 -9.40 1.17 9.24
N PRO A 241 -9.49 2.39 9.80
CA PRO A 241 -9.05 2.64 11.16
C PRO A 241 -10.02 2.02 12.17
N SER A 242 -9.45 1.43 13.23
CA SER A 242 -10.20 0.87 14.35
C SER A 242 -10.71 1.93 15.33
N GLU A 243 -10.05 3.09 15.36
CA GLU A 243 -10.36 4.23 16.24
C GLU A 243 -10.17 5.54 15.48
N GLY A 244 -10.85 6.59 15.94
CA GLY A 244 -10.75 7.92 15.34
C GLY A 244 -12.10 8.55 15.07
N GLY A 245 -12.09 9.69 14.36
CA GLY A 245 -13.29 10.41 13.96
C GLY A 245 -13.99 9.81 12.75
N SER A 246 -15.21 10.24 12.50
CA SER A 246 -15.92 9.96 11.25
C SER A 246 -15.50 10.96 10.17
N LEU A 247 -15.38 10.48 8.93
CA LEU A 247 -15.17 11.32 7.76
C LEU A 247 -16.35 11.11 6.79
N LYS A 248 -17.26 12.07 6.73
CA LYS A 248 -18.52 11.92 5.97
C LYS A 248 -19.27 10.63 6.36
N GLY A 249 -19.43 9.68 5.43
CA GLY A 249 -20.06 8.37 5.67
C GLY A 249 -19.13 7.30 6.27
N ALA A 250 -17.82 7.53 6.26
CA ALA A 250 -16.86 6.60 6.83
C ALA A 250 -16.75 6.76 8.35
N VAL A 251 -16.91 5.68 9.09
CA VAL A 251 -16.85 5.65 10.57
C VAL A 251 -15.75 4.72 11.01
N ALA A 252 -14.77 5.24 11.76
CA ALA A 252 -13.73 4.45 12.39
C ALA A 252 -14.31 3.61 13.54
N SER A 253 -14.10 2.31 13.52
CA SER A 253 -14.46 1.39 14.62
C SER A 253 -13.76 0.04 14.43
N ASN A 254 -13.58 -0.70 15.53
CA ASN A 254 -13.08 -2.07 15.47
C ASN A 254 -13.95 -2.98 14.59
N GLU A 255 -15.26 -2.80 14.64
CA GLU A 255 -16.21 -3.58 13.84
C GLU A 255 -16.03 -3.31 12.35
N ASN A 256 -15.98 -2.04 11.93
CA ASN A 256 -15.79 -1.66 10.53
C ASN A 256 -14.39 -2.05 10.03
N ALA A 257 -13.36 -1.96 10.87
CA ALA A 257 -12.03 -2.44 10.53
C ALA A 257 -12.00 -3.95 10.27
N MET A 258 -12.72 -4.76 11.08
CA MET A 258 -12.86 -6.20 10.84
C MET A 258 -13.63 -6.50 9.56
N LYS A 259 -14.75 -5.82 9.28
CA LYS A 259 -15.54 -5.96 8.05
C LYS A 259 -14.69 -5.68 6.82
N TYR A 260 -14.01 -4.53 6.81
CA TYR A 260 -13.13 -4.13 5.71
C TYR A 260 -11.99 -5.13 5.48
N PHE A 261 -11.33 -5.56 6.55
CA PHE A 261 -10.27 -6.58 6.47
C PHE A 261 -10.78 -7.88 5.84
N ILE A 262 -11.91 -8.41 6.32
CA ILE A 262 -12.48 -9.66 5.81
C ILE A 262 -12.76 -9.55 4.32
N GLU A 263 -13.49 -8.52 3.89
CA GLU A 263 -13.86 -8.37 2.48
C GLU A 263 -12.66 -8.20 1.56
N THR A 264 -11.70 -7.39 1.97
CA THR A 264 -10.49 -7.14 1.15
C THR A 264 -9.55 -8.33 1.08
N GLN A 265 -9.53 -9.21 2.10
CA GLN A 265 -8.72 -10.44 2.05
C GLN A 265 -9.41 -11.58 1.30
N LEU A 266 -10.72 -11.59 1.23
CA LEU A 266 -11.48 -12.62 0.50
C LEU A 266 -11.65 -12.28 -0.98
N TRP A 267 -11.59 -11.02 -1.36
CA TRP A 267 -11.59 -10.55 -2.74
C TRP A 267 -10.25 -10.81 -3.42
#